data_f34598d90ebbd97117e2e1e0d4bc58da
#
_entry.id   f34598d90ebbd97117e2e1e0d4bc58da
#
_cell.length_a   1.000
_cell.length_b   1.000
_cell.length_c   1.000
_cell.angle_alpha   90.00
_cell.angle_beta   90.00
_cell.angle_gamma   90.00
#
_symmetry.space_group_name_H-M   'P 1'
#
loop_
_entity.id
_entity.type
_entity.pdbx_description
1 polymer ?
#
loop_
_entity_poly.entity_id
_entity_poly.type
_entity_poly.pdbx_seq_one_letter_code
_entity_poly.pdbx_strand_id
1 'polypeptide(L)'
;MKLHWITTGITLALSAQSQTFIPSGHVDIGIGYEDKAFDLHVHQEEPLEQEFAPGEAVFAIGSAAAGVSPGGAFTSFLGASGTPVWVLPSTQNSQLPFLGFGTEELTASEWSGNISLSLKAISGPGTFSVWGVSGFGAPELKMSSVNGISADDRLLLVPGSHGHFNVGFSAPGDYLVTLEASGNHLIDGLRTSDPATYRFQVVPEPSTWALALSGFAAGALWLRQRGQQRPQ
;
A
#
# COMPACT_ATOMS: atom_id res chain seq x y z
N MET A 1 -24.31 -57.24 -13.19
CA MET A 1 -23.16 -56.34 -13.45
C MET A 1 -23.36 -55.08 -12.63
N LYS A 2 -22.63 -54.92 -11.51
CA LYS A 2 -22.73 -53.72 -10.65
C LYS A 2 -21.62 -52.76 -11.05
N LEU A 3 -22.01 -51.59 -11.57
CA LEU A 3 -21.10 -50.52 -11.98
C LEU A 3 -20.70 -49.72 -10.73
N HIS A 4 -19.41 -49.77 -10.36
CA HIS A 4 -18.88 -48.96 -9.27
C HIS A 4 -18.35 -47.64 -9.87
N TRP A 5 -18.95 -46.54 -9.44
CA TRP A 5 -18.45 -45.19 -9.75
C TRP A 5 -17.35 -44.86 -8.73
N ILE A 6 -16.13 -44.68 -9.21
CA ILE A 6 -15.01 -44.16 -8.42
C ILE A 6 -15.04 -42.66 -8.60
N THR A 7 -15.44 -41.91 -7.57
CA THR A 7 -15.30 -40.46 -7.50
C THR A 7 -13.91 -40.12 -7.00
N THR A 8 -13.04 -39.70 -7.91
CA THR A 8 -11.72 -39.15 -7.56
C THR A 8 -11.89 -37.69 -7.11
N GLY A 9 -11.85 -37.46 -5.81
CA GLY A 9 -11.84 -36.12 -5.25
C GLY A 9 -10.47 -35.46 -5.48
N ILE A 10 -10.42 -34.40 -6.28
CA ILE A 10 -9.23 -33.57 -6.42
C ILE A 10 -9.24 -32.59 -5.22
N THR A 11 -8.36 -32.84 -4.27
CA THR A 11 -8.11 -31.88 -3.15
C THR A 11 -7.13 -30.82 -3.69
N LEU A 12 -7.62 -29.62 -4.01
CA LEU A 12 -6.75 -28.48 -4.21
C LEU A 12 -6.17 -28.09 -2.83
N ALA A 13 -4.88 -28.36 -2.64
CA ALA A 13 -4.14 -27.77 -1.55
C ALA A 13 -3.88 -26.28 -1.88
N LEU A 14 -4.62 -25.34 -1.25
CA LEU A 14 -4.21 -23.95 -1.22
C LEU A 14 -2.94 -23.88 -0.36
N SER A 15 -1.80 -23.69 -0.97
CA SER A 15 -0.59 -23.28 -0.27
C SER A 15 -0.81 -21.84 0.21
N ALA A 16 -0.93 -21.62 1.52
CA ALA A 16 -0.85 -20.30 2.11
C ALA A 16 0.59 -19.83 1.92
N GLN A 17 0.83 -18.93 0.97
CA GLN A 17 2.12 -18.22 0.86
C GLN A 17 2.27 -17.34 2.11
N SER A 18 3.41 -17.46 2.78
CA SER A 18 3.73 -16.61 3.92
C SER A 18 3.99 -15.20 3.39
N GLN A 19 3.23 -14.22 3.86
CA GLN A 19 3.42 -12.82 3.52
C GLN A 19 4.48 -12.18 4.43
N THR A 20 5.34 -11.35 3.84
CA THR A 20 6.33 -10.56 4.58
C THR A 20 5.77 -9.17 4.85
N PHE A 21 5.73 -8.77 6.13
CA PHE A 21 5.30 -7.43 6.54
C PHE A 21 6.48 -6.48 6.51
N ILE A 22 6.33 -5.35 5.82
CA ILE A 22 7.33 -4.28 5.70
C ILE A 22 6.83 -3.07 6.50
N PRO A 23 7.24 -2.92 7.77
CA PRO A 23 6.76 -1.84 8.64
C PRO A 23 7.55 -0.54 8.54
N SER A 24 8.75 -0.58 7.95
CA SER A 24 9.66 0.58 7.83
C SER A 24 10.79 0.27 6.85
N GLY A 25 11.63 1.26 6.58
CA GLY A 25 12.75 1.16 5.65
C GLY A 25 12.39 1.59 4.23
N HIS A 26 13.40 1.67 3.36
CA HIS A 26 13.22 2.02 1.95
C HIS A 26 12.68 0.80 1.19
N VAL A 27 11.60 1.02 0.46
CA VAL A 27 10.92 -0.01 -0.32
C VAL A 27 10.23 0.60 -1.52
N ASP A 28 10.39 0.00 -2.69
CA ASP A 28 9.81 0.47 -3.94
C ASP A 28 8.80 -0.51 -4.52
N ILE A 29 7.78 0.02 -5.16
CA ILE A 29 7.05 -0.70 -6.19
C ILE A 29 7.92 -0.60 -7.43
N GLY A 30 8.67 -1.68 -7.70
CA GLY A 30 9.61 -1.79 -8.80
C GLY A 30 8.95 -2.18 -10.11
N ILE A 31 9.52 -1.70 -11.21
CA ILE A 31 9.12 -2.00 -12.58
C ILE A 31 10.35 -2.40 -13.36
N GLY A 32 10.52 -3.70 -13.58
CA GLY A 32 11.51 -4.29 -14.47
C GLY A 32 10.95 -4.58 -15.87
N TYR A 33 11.83 -4.99 -16.78
CA TYR A 33 11.45 -5.46 -18.11
C TYR A 33 12.37 -6.58 -18.55
N GLU A 34 11.84 -7.79 -18.62
CA GLU A 34 12.57 -8.98 -19.01
C GLU A 34 11.71 -9.83 -19.95
N ASP A 35 12.32 -10.55 -20.89
CA ASP A 35 11.63 -11.41 -21.86
C ASP A 35 10.47 -10.72 -22.60
N LYS A 36 10.59 -9.41 -22.89
CA LYS A 36 9.60 -8.56 -23.57
C LYS A 36 8.32 -8.33 -22.78
N ALA A 37 8.36 -8.51 -21.48
CA ALA A 37 7.27 -8.27 -20.55
C ALA A 37 7.73 -7.37 -19.40
N PHE A 38 6.82 -6.53 -18.89
CA PHE A 38 7.06 -5.84 -17.63
C PHE A 38 7.00 -6.84 -16.48
N ASP A 39 7.95 -6.70 -15.55
CA ASP A 39 7.94 -7.34 -14.24
C ASP A 39 7.63 -6.29 -13.17
N LEU A 40 6.48 -6.47 -12.49
CA LEU A 40 6.10 -5.64 -11.37
C LEU A 40 6.34 -6.40 -10.08
N HIS A 41 7.16 -5.81 -9.20
CA HIS A 41 7.60 -6.46 -7.95
C HIS A 41 7.61 -5.46 -6.79
N VAL A 42 8.01 -5.91 -5.61
CA VAL A 42 8.34 -5.07 -4.45
C VAL A 42 9.82 -5.23 -4.19
N HIS A 43 10.58 -4.15 -4.31
CA HIS A 43 12.00 -4.11 -4.03
C HIS A 43 12.23 -3.43 -2.68
N GLN A 44 12.64 -4.19 -1.67
CA GLN A 44 13.03 -3.67 -0.36
C GLN A 44 14.54 -3.51 -0.32
N GLU A 45 15.03 -2.29 -0.05
CA GLU A 45 16.46 -2.00 0.09
C GLU A 45 16.93 -2.09 1.55
N GLU A 46 16.06 -1.70 2.49
CA GLU A 46 16.35 -1.66 3.91
C GLU A 46 15.29 -2.40 4.74
N PRO A 47 15.67 -3.11 5.82
CA PRO A 47 17.02 -3.30 6.37
C PRO A 47 17.83 -4.37 5.65
N LEU A 48 17.25 -5.09 4.71
CA LEU A 48 17.86 -6.14 3.90
C LEU A 48 17.35 -6.02 2.48
N GLU A 49 18.27 -6.00 1.52
CA GLU A 49 17.92 -6.02 0.10
C GLU A 49 17.22 -7.34 -0.26
N GLN A 50 15.98 -7.21 -0.73
CA GLN A 50 15.14 -8.34 -1.07
C GLN A 50 14.03 -7.95 -2.04
N GLU A 51 13.74 -8.84 -2.99
CA GLU A 51 12.62 -8.71 -3.89
C GLU A 51 11.49 -9.67 -3.50
N PHE A 52 10.25 -9.23 -3.75
CA PHE A 52 9.03 -10.00 -3.53
C PHE A 52 8.11 -9.87 -4.73
N ALA A 53 7.40 -10.93 -5.06
CA ALA A 53 6.24 -10.79 -5.91
C ALA A 53 5.18 -9.88 -5.22
N PRO A 54 4.35 -9.14 -5.97
CA PRO A 54 3.44 -8.15 -5.39
C PRO A 54 2.55 -8.67 -4.25
N GLY A 55 2.10 -9.93 -4.34
CA GLY A 55 1.26 -10.58 -3.31
C GLY A 55 2.00 -11.12 -2.09
N GLU A 56 3.33 -11.17 -2.11
CA GLU A 56 4.16 -11.74 -1.04
C GLU A 56 4.55 -10.70 0.02
N ALA A 57 4.48 -9.41 -0.33
CA ALA A 57 4.77 -8.30 0.57
C ALA A 57 3.49 -7.61 1.05
N VAL A 58 3.51 -7.12 2.29
CA VAL A 58 2.47 -6.29 2.90
C VAL A 58 3.11 -5.02 3.42
N PHE A 59 2.76 -3.87 2.86
CA PHE A 59 3.16 -2.57 3.40
C PHE A 59 2.38 -2.32 4.70
N ALA A 60 3.05 -2.47 5.84
CA ALA A 60 2.43 -2.33 7.16
C ALA A 60 2.51 -0.87 7.62
N ILE A 61 1.40 -0.13 7.48
CA ILE A 61 1.31 1.29 7.76
C ILE A 61 0.91 1.49 9.22
N GLY A 62 1.90 1.81 10.06
CA GLY A 62 1.72 2.01 11.48
C GLY A 62 0.97 3.29 11.85
N SER A 63 0.68 3.46 13.13
CA SER A 63 -0.02 4.64 13.67
C SER A 63 0.73 5.96 13.46
N ALA A 64 2.03 5.92 13.16
CA ALA A 64 2.81 7.11 12.80
C ALA A 64 2.35 7.78 11.50
N ALA A 65 1.56 7.08 10.67
CA ALA A 65 0.94 7.64 9.45
C ALA A 65 -0.35 8.41 9.73
N ALA A 66 -0.93 8.23 10.94
CA ALA A 66 -2.22 8.80 11.28
C ALA A 66 -2.15 10.33 11.41
N GLY A 67 -3.15 10.99 10.88
CA GLY A 67 -3.29 12.44 10.90
C GLY A 67 -4.71 12.86 10.57
N VAL A 68 -4.88 14.13 10.27
CA VAL A 68 -6.17 14.69 9.86
C VAL A 68 -6.04 15.42 8.53
N SER A 69 -7.07 15.31 7.68
CA SER A 69 -7.14 16.08 6.44
C SER A 69 -7.10 17.58 6.74
N PRO A 70 -6.26 18.36 6.05
CA PRO A 70 -6.31 19.81 6.15
C PRO A 70 -7.58 20.41 5.54
N GLY A 71 -8.24 19.65 4.64
CA GLY A 71 -9.37 20.14 3.85
C GLY A 71 -8.96 21.17 2.80
N GLY A 72 -9.97 21.74 2.15
CA GLY A 72 -9.77 22.75 1.09
C GLY A 72 -9.67 22.14 -0.31
N ALA A 73 -9.62 23.02 -1.32
CA ALA A 73 -9.75 22.61 -2.72
C ALA A 73 -8.59 21.71 -3.20
N PHE A 74 -7.36 21.98 -2.74
CA PHE A 74 -6.16 21.25 -3.18
C PHE A 74 -5.99 19.87 -2.52
N THR A 75 -6.68 19.62 -1.43
CA THR A 75 -6.61 18.35 -0.67
C THR A 75 -7.97 17.71 -0.47
N SER A 76 -8.96 18.06 -1.30
CA SER A 76 -10.33 17.54 -1.24
C SER A 76 -10.40 16.01 -1.36
N PHE A 77 -9.42 15.40 -2.04
CA PHE A 77 -9.26 13.96 -2.15
C PHE A 77 -8.90 13.25 -0.82
N LEU A 78 -8.49 14.01 0.21
CA LEU A 78 -8.27 13.50 1.57
C LEU A 78 -9.51 13.67 2.46
N GLY A 79 -10.61 14.21 1.93
CA GLY A 79 -11.84 14.47 2.67
C GLY A 79 -11.91 15.88 3.27
N ALA A 80 -12.96 16.11 4.06
CA ALA A 80 -13.17 17.40 4.73
C ALA A 80 -12.10 17.65 5.80
N SER A 81 -11.89 18.94 6.14
CA SER A 81 -10.96 19.31 7.23
C SER A 81 -11.29 18.58 8.53
N GLY A 82 -10.28 18.02 9.19
CA GLY A 82 -10.40 17.29 10.44
C GLY A 82 -10.81 15.82 10.31
N THR A 83 -11.12 15.31 9.10
CA THR A 83 -11.34 13.87 8.92
C THR A 83 -10.04 13.07 9.11
N PRO A 84 -10.08 11.91 9.80
CA PRO A 84 -8.90 11.05 9.92
C PRO A 84 -8.35 10.62 8.56
N VAL A 85 -7.03 10.60 8.43
CA VAL A 85 -6.30 10.10 7.26
C VAL A 85 -5.02 9.41 7.71
N TRP A 86 -4.53 8.46 6.92
CA TRP A 86 -3.24 7.80 7.11
C TRP A 86 -2.39 8.08 5.89
N VAL A 87 -1.20 8.66 6.09
CA VAL A 87 -0.33 9.09 5.00
C VAL A 87 1.06 8.51 5.15
N LEU A 88 1.52 7.78 4.13
CA LEU A 88 2.94 7.54 3.89
C LEU A 88 3.49 8.79 3.22
N PRO A 89 4.39 9.55 3.88
CA PRO A 89 4.92 10.77 3.30
C PRO A 89 5.97 10.49 2.23
N SER A 90 6.11 11.40 1.27
CA SER A 90 7.19 11.38 0.26
C SER A 90 8.58 11.68 0.83
N THR A 91 8.67 11.91 2.13
CA THR A 91 9.91 12.11 2.90
C THR A 91 10.10 10.98 3.89
N GLN A 92 11.33 10.55 4.10
CA GLN A 92 11.62 9.43 4.98
C GLN A 92 11.13 9.66 6.41
N ASN A 93 10.42 8.66 6.95
CA ASN A 93 10.05 8.53 8.35
C ASN A 93 10.46 7.13 8.82
N SER A 94 11.36 7.05 9.80
CA SER A 94 11.90 5.77 10.29
C SER A 94 10.88 4.81 10.93
N GLN A 95 9.66 5.27 11.18
CA GLN A 95 8.56 4.47 11.74
C GLN A 95 7.58 3.95 10.68
N LEU A 96 7.81 4.26 9.40
CA LEU A 96 6.94 3.92 8.28
C LEU A 96 7.75 3.38 7.10
N PRO A 97 7.15 2.59 6.21
CA PRO A 97 7.73 2.32 4.91
C PRO A 97 7.98 3.63 4.17
N PHE A 98 9.21 3.83 3.71
CA PHE A 98 9.55 4.92 2.79
C PHE A 98 9.30 4.42 1.38
N LEU A 99 8.04 4.55 0.94
CA LEU A 99 7.56 3.96 -0.30
C LEU A 99 7.95 4.81 -1.51
N GLY A 100 8.67 4.20 -2.44
CA GLY A 100 8.95 4.74 -3.75
C GLY A 100 8.25 3.97 -4.88
N PHE A 101 8.41 4.49 -6.09
CA PHE A 101 7.97 3.89 -7.34
C PHE A 101 9.17 3.93 -8.30
N GLY A 102 9.73 2.76 -8.58
CA GLY A 102 11.01 2.61 -9.26
C GLY A 102 10.88 2.06 -10.68
N THR A 103 11.70 2.59 -11.58
CA THR A 103 11.95 2.08 -12.93
C THR A 103 13.46 1.94 -13.15
N GLU A 104 14.24 1.80 -12.08
CA GLU A 104 15.72 1.83 -12.08
C GLU A 104 16.30 0.68 -12.89
N GLU A 105 15.59 -0.44 -12.97
CA GLU A 105 15.96 -1.61 -13.77
C GLU A 105 15.74 -1.40 -15.28
N LEU A 106 15.06 -0.32 -15.67
CA LEU A 106 14.82 -0.02 -17.08
C LEU A 106 15.98 0.79 -17.66
N THR A 107 16.55 0.31 -18.77
CA THR A 107 17.54 1.07 -19.53
C THR A 107 16.85 2.25 -20.23
N ALA A 108 17.09 3.48 -19.77
CA ALA A 108 16.38 4.67 -20.25
C ALA A 108 16.41 4.86 -21.77
N SER A 109 17.50 4.47 -22.44
CA SER A 109 17.68 4.59 -23.90
C SER A 109 16.84 3.59 -24.71
N GLU A 110 16.15 2.64 -24.06
CA GLU A 110 15.32 1.64 -24.74
C GLU A 110 13.85 2.04 -24.79
N TRP A 111 13.46 3.15 -24.15
CA TRP A 111 12.07 3.59 -24.03
C TRP A 111 11.83 4.92 -24.73
N SER A 112 10.68 5.04 -25.37
CA SER A 112 10.20 6.30 -25.94
C SER A 112 9.22 6.97 -24.97
N GLY A 113 9.75 7.91 -24.19
CA GLY A 113 8.97 8.65 -23.17
C GLY A 113 8.88 7.93 -21.82
N ASN A 114 7.93 8.36 -21.01
CA ASN A 114 7.75 7.85 -19.64
C ASN A 114 7.04 6.50 -19.62
N ILE A 115 7.28 5.75 -18.56
CA ILE A 115 6.48 4.60 -18.17
C ILE A 115 5.26 5.10 -17.40
N SER A 116 4.08 4.65 -17.79
CA SER A 116 2.84 4.92 -17.08
C SER A 116 2.55 3.79 -16.11
N LEU A 117 2.47 4.09 -14.82
CA LEU A 117 1.95 3.18 -13.81
C LEU A 117 0.54 3.62 -13.43
N SER A 118 -0.46 2.88 -13.85
CA SER A 118 -1.88 3.24 -13.77
C SER A 118 -2.58 2.49 -12.64
N LEU A 119 -3.45 3.18 -11.89
CA LEU A 119 -4.36 2.57 -10.94
C LEU A 119 -5.49 1.86 -11.71
N LYS A 120 -5.69 0.57 -11.45
CA LYS A 120 -6.72 -0.25 -12.13
C LYS A 120 -7.88 -0.62 -11.24
N ALA A 121 -7.59 -0.93 -9.99
CA ALA A 121 -8.59 -1.30 -9.01
C ALA A 121 -8.12 -1.02 -7.59
N ILE A 122 -9.09 -0.84 -6.69
CA ILE A 122 -8.88 -0.81 -5.26
C ILE A 122 -9.99 -1.60 -4.56
N SER A 123 -9.60 -2.34 -3.52
CA SER A 123 -10.51 -2.94 -2.56
C SER A 123 -10.02 -2.61 -1.16
N GLY A 124 -10.90 -2.10 -0.31
CA GLY A 124 -10.55 -1.69 1.05
C GLY A 124 -11.66 -0.92 1.73
N PRO A 125 -11.49 -0.55 3.02
CA PRO A 125 -12.53 0.11 3.82
C PRO A 125 -12.72 1.60 3.47
N GLY A 126 -11.79 2.21 2.72
CA GLY A 126 -11.83 3.63 2.39
C GLY A 126 -11.24 3.93 1.01
N THR A 127 -10.86 5.19 0.80
CA THR A 127 -10.26 5.66 -0.45
C THR A 127 -8.74 5.62 -0.39
N PHE A 128 -8.13 5.56 -1.57
CA PHE A 128 -6.70 5.57 -1.82
C PHE A 128 -6.34 6.76 -2.71
N SER A 129 -5.23 7.43 -2.41
CA SER A 129 -4.74 8.54 -3.23
C SER A 129 -3.21 8.61 -3.22
N VAL A 130 -2.63 8.98 -4.37
CA VAL A 130 -1.19 9.26 -4.54
C VAL A 130 -1.03 10.67 -5.07
N TRP A 131 -0.15 11.47 -4.45
CA TRP A 131 0.10 12.83 -4.88
C TRP A 131 1.56 13.24 -4.66
N GLY A 132 2.04 14.09 -5.56
CA GLY A 132 3.30 14.80 -5.42
C GLY A 132 3.10 16.18 -4.78
N VAL A 133 4.19 16.93 -4.73
CA VAL A 133 4.19 18.34 -4.32
C VAL A 133 4.84 19.15 -5.43
N SER A 134 4.14 20.16 -5.93
CA SER A 134 4.67 21.07 -6.96
C SER A 134 5.83 21.92 -6.42
N GLY A 135 6.57 22.54 -7.34
CA GLY A 135 7.64 23.48 -6.97
C GLY A 135 7.19 24.66 -6.10
N PHE A 136 5.88 24.93 -6.01
CA PHE A 136 5.28 25.95 -5.17
C PHE A 136 4.66 25.40 -3.87
N GLY A 137 4.88 24.11 -3.57
CA GLY A 137 4.37 23.47 -2.37
C GLY A 137 2.91 22.99 -2.43
N ALA A 138 2.22 23.14 -3.57
CA ALA A 138 0.85 22.67 -3.72
C ALA A 138 0.81 21.16 -4.00
N PRO A 139 -0.16 20.41 -3.43
CA PRO A 139 -0.37 19.03 -3.77
C PRO A 139 -0.77 18.85 -5.25
N GLU A 140 -0.16 17.89 -5.92
CA GLU A 140 -0.49 17.48 -7.29
C GLU A 140 -0.99 16.04 -7.28
N LEU A 141 -2.32 15.87 -7.38
CA LEU A 141 -2.95 14.56 -7.41
C LEU A 141 -2.49 13.77 -8.65
N LYS A 142 -2.09 12.52 -8.45
CA LYS A 142 -1.62 11.60 -9.50
C LYS A 142 -2.56 10.41 -9.68
N MET A 143 -3.06 9.85 -8.57
CA MET A 143 -4.04 8.76 -8.56
C MET A 143 -5.04 9.00 -7.44
N SER A 144 -6.31 8.70 -7.67
CA SER A 144 -7.32 8.73 -6.61
C SER A 144 -8.50 7.82 -6.92
N SER A 145 -8.99 7.13 -5.90
CA SER A 145 -10.24 6.36 -6.01
C SER A 145 -11.49 7.13 -5.56
N VAL A 146 -11.34 8.39 -5.15
CA VAL A 146 -12.42 9.19 -4.54
C VAL A 146 -13.58 9.46 -5.50
N ASN A 147 -13.27 9.74 -6.76
CA ASN A 147 -14.25 10.07 -7.81
C ASN A 147 -14.41 8.94 -8.85
N GLY A 148 -13.97 7.72 -8.50
CA GLY A 148 -13.85 6.61 -9.42
C GLY A 148 -12.47 6.61 -10.11
N ILE A 149 -12.10 5.44 -10.63
CA ILE A 149 -10.80 5.25 -11.30
C ILE A 149 -10.96 5.54 -12.79
N SER A 150 -10.05 6.34 -13.34
CA SER A 150 -10.01 6.77 -14.74
C SER A 150 -8.63 6.56 -15.37
N ALA A 151 -8.49 6.87 -16.64
CA ALA A 151 -7.20 6.83 -17.33
C ALA A 151 -6.19 7.89 -16.83
N ASP A 152 -6.66 8.90 -16.11
CA ASP A 152 -5.81 9.96 -15.56
C ASP A 152 -5.16 9.57 -14.23
N ASP A 153 -5.67 8.49 -13.58
CA ASP A 153 -5.14 7.98 -12.31
C ASP A 153 -3.86 7.16 -12.54
N ARG A 154 -2.74 7.87 -12.77
CA ARG A 154 -1.44 7.28 -13.10
C ARG A 154 -0.26 8.12 -12.65
N LEU A 155 0.85 7.46 -12.38
CA LEU A 155 2.19 8.06 -12.33
C LEU A 155 2.83 7.97 -13.71
N LEU A 156 3.57 9.01 -14.07
CA LEU A 156 4.46 9.03 -15.22
C LEU A 156 5.89 9.02 -14.72
N LEU A 157 6.55 7.88 -14.85
CA LEU A 157 7.88 7.61 -14.33
C LEU A 157 8.91 7.68 -15.46
N VAL A 158 10.01 8.38 -15.22
CA VAL A 158 11.13 8.43 -16.18
C VAL A 158 11.87 7.09 -16.11
N PRO A 159 12.08 6.38 -17.24
CA PRO A 159 12.84 5.12 -17.22
C PRO A 159 14.25 5.29 -16.63
N GLY A 160 14.68 4.34 -15.81
CA GLY A 160 15.97 4.38 -15.12
C GLY A 160 16.00 5.29 -13.89
N SER A 161 14.83 5.61 -13.30
CA SER A 161 14.73 6.46 -12.12
C SER A 161 13.72 5.93 -11.10
N HIS A 162 13.75 6.48 -9.89
CA HIS A 162 12.64 6.30 -8.93
C HIS A 162 12.18 7.65 -8.37
N GLY A 163 11.03 7.62 -7.69
CA GLY A 163 10.50 8.80 -7.02
C GLY A 163 9.55 8.45 -5.89
N HIS A 164 9.55 9.29 -4.85
CA HIS A 164 8.67 9.16 -3.70
C HIS A 164 7.50 10.12 -3.80
N PHE A 165 6.32 9.60 -3.52
CA PHE A 165 5.06 10.32 -3.52
C PHE A 165 4.38 10.12 -2.17
N ASN A 166 3.49 11.05 -1.81
CA ASN A 166 2.63 10.81 -0.65
C ASN A 166 1.56 9.80 -1.05
N VAL A 167 1.33 8.82 -0.18
CA VAL A 167 0.29 7.80 -0.38
C VAL A 167 -0.68 7.86 0.79
N GLY A 168 -1.97 8.11 0.53
CA GLY A 168 -2.98 8.36 1.53
C GLY A 168 -4.13 7.37 1.51
N PHE A 169 -4.65 7.09 2.71
CA PHE A 169 -5.79 6.21 2.97
C PHE A 169 -6.79 6.94 3.87
N SER A 170 -8.09 6.83 3.58
CA SER A 170 -9.13 7.53 4.34
C SER A 170 -9.71 6.72 5.50
N ALA A 171 -9.32 5.46 5.65
CA ALA A 171 -9.75 4.60 6.76
C ALA A 171 -8.67 3.58 7.12
N PRO A 172 -8.62 3.07 8.36
CA PRO A 172 -7.75 1.95 8.71
C PRO A 172 -8.33 0.63 8.19
N GLY A 173 -7.46 -0.36 7.97
CA GLY A 173 -7.80 -1.71 7.52
C GLY A 173 -6.92 -2.19 6.38
N ASP A 174 -7.32 -3.30 5.76
CA ASP A 174 -6.60 -3.89 4.64
C ASP A 174 -7.05 -3.31 3.30
N TYR A 175 -6.09 -2.96 2.46
CA TYR A 175 -6.31 -2.50 1.09
C TYR A 175 -5.58 -3.40 0.11
N LEU A 176 -6.24 -3.67 -1.01
CA LEU A 176 -5.66 -4.27 -2.20
C LEU A 176 -5.65 -3.22 -3.30
N VAL A 177 -4.48 -2.80 -3.73
CA VAL A 177 -4.28 -1.78 -4.78
C VAL A 177 -3.73 -2.48 -6.01
N THR A 178 -4.47 -2.45 -7.11
CA THR A 178 -4.06 -3.08 -8.38
C THR A 178 -3.52 -2.02 -9.32
N LEU A 179 -2.28 -2.22 -9.77
CA LEU A 179 -1.56 -1.33 -10.67
C LEU A 179 -1.21 -2.06 -11.97
N GLU A 180 -1.00 -1.29 -13.04
CA GLU A 180 -0.61 -1.79 -14.36
C GLU A 180 0.41 -0.84 -14.97
N ALA A 181 1.55 -1.36 -15.42
CA ALA A 181 2.57 -0.59 -16.12
C ALA A 181 2.35 -0.62 -17.63
N SER A 182 2.64 0.50 -18.31
CA SER A 182 2.69 0.55 -19.77
C SER A 182 3.73 1.54 -20.26
N GLY A 183 4.35 1.23 -21.40
CA GLY A 183 5.37 2.06 -22.02
C GLY A 183 5.64 1.66 -23.46
N ASN A 184 6.32 2.52 -24.21
CA ASN A 184 6.66 2.26 -25.60
C ASN A 184 8.15 1.92 -25.72
N HIS A 185 8.46 0.62 -25.78
CA HIS A 185 9.81 0.12 -25.97
C HIS A 185 10.23 0.31 -27.44
N LEU A 186 11.44 0.82 -27.69
CA LEU A 186 11.87 1.23 -29.03
C LEU A 186 11.95 0.08 -30.04
N ILE A 187 12.21 -1.14 -29.56
CA ILE A 187 12.29 -2.34 -30.41
C ILE A 187 10.96 -3.10 -30.39
N ASP A 188 10.38 -3.31 -29.20
CA ASP A 188 9.23 -4.20 -29.04
C ASP A 188 7.87 -3.48 -29.20
N GLY A 189 7.86 -2.13 -29.30
CA GLY A 189 6.67 -1.30 -29.40
C GLY A 189 5.95 -1.12 -28.06
N LEU A 190 4.65 -0.78 -28.12
CA LEU A 190 3.84 -0.60 -26.92
C LEU A 190 3.74 -1.91 -26.12
N ARG A 191 4.09 -1.82 -24.85
CA ARG A 191 4.00 -2.91 -23.87
C ARG A 191 3.10 -2.51 -22.72
N THR A 192 2.38 -3.49 -22.19
CA THR A 192 1.54 -3.34 -21.02
C THR A 192 1.72 -4.61 -20.15
N SER A 193 1.88 -4.42 -18.85
CA SER A 193 1.99 -5.54 -17.90
C SER A 193 0.64 -6.23 -17.70
N ASP A 194 0.67 -7.43 -17.14
CA ASP A 194 -0.48 -7.91 -16.40
C ASP A 194 -0.70 -7.02 -15.17
N PRO A 195 -1.96 -6.83 -14.73
CA PRO A 195 -2.24 -6.09 -13.50
C PRO A 195 -1.65 -6.80 -12.27
N ALA A 196 -0.92 -6.07 -11.44
CA ALA A 196 -0.32 -6.54 -10.20
C ALA A 196 -1.02 -5.96 -8.98
N THR A 197 -1.30 -6.78 -7.97
CA THR A 197 -2.03 -6.36 -6.77
C THR A 197 -1.11 -6.30 -5.56
N TYR A 198 -1.00 -5.13 -4.96
CA TYR A 198 -0.21 -4.83 -3.77
C TYR A 198 -1.10 -4.71 -2.54
N ARG A 199 -0.62 -5.21 -1.41
CA ARG A 199 -1.37 -5.17 -0.15
C ARG A 199 -0.81 -4.12 0.79
N PHE A 200 -1.71 -3.28 1.31
CA PHE A 200 -1.42 -2.31 2.37
C PHE A 200 -2.27 -2.64 3.60
N GLN A 201 -1.64 -2.70 4.75
CA GLN A 201 -2.34 -2.85 6.02
C GLN A 201 -2.20 -1.56 6.84
N VAL A 202 -3.28 -0.82 6.94
CA VAL A 202 -3.34 0.44 7.69
C VAL A 202 -3.81 0.16 9.12
N VAL A 203 -2.94 0.40 10.10
CA VAL A 203 -3.25 0.14 11.50
C VAL A 203 -4.02 1.31 12.09
N PRO A 204 -5.13 1.07 12.83
CA PRO A 204 -5.86 2.13 13.52
C PRO A 204 -4.96 2.86 14.53
N GLU A 205 -5.26 4.15 14.77
CA GLU A 205 -4.66 4.81 15.93
C GLU A 205 -5.00 4.03 17.21
N PRO A 206 -4.04 3.88 18.15
CA PRO A 206 -4.36 3.38 19.47
C PRO A 206 -5.41 4.30 20.08
N SER A 207 -6.67 3.88 20.14
CA SER A 207 -7.70 4.72 20.73
C SER A 207 -7.37 4.93 22.22
N THR A 208 -7.13 6.17 22.62
CA THR A 208 -6.94 6.57 24.03
C THR A 208 -8.10 6.06 24.91
N TRP A 209 -9.28 5.90 24.33
CA TRP A 209 -10.45 5.31 24.95
C TRP A 209 -10.30 3.81 25.23
N ALA A 210 -9.68 3.02 24.35
CA ALA A 210 -9.42 1.59 24.62
C ALA A 210 -8.39 1.41 25.73
N LEU A 211 -7.39 2.28 25.79
CA LEU A 211 -6.41 2.31 26.88
C LEU A 211 -7.04 2.78 28.20
N ALA A 212 -7.90 3.79 28.16
CA ALA A 212 -8.64 4.26 29.34
C ALA A 212 -9.60 3.18 29.87
N LEU A 213 -10.38 2.53 29.01
CA LEU A 213 -11.29 1.44 29.40
C LEU A 213 -10.54 0.24 29.99
N SER A 214 -9.41 -0.14 29.42
CA SER A 214 -8.56 -1.22 29.97
C SER A 214 -7.94 -0.83 31.32
N GLY A 215 -7.53 0.43 31.48
CA GLY A 215 -7.05 0.99 32.75
C GLY A 215 -8.15 1.01 33.84
N PHE A 216 -9.37 1.41 33.50
CA PHE A 216 -10.52 1.38 34.41
C PHE A 216 -10.92 -0.05 34.80
N ALA A 217 -10.93 -0.98 33.86
CA ALA A 217 -11.22 -2.39 34.16
C ALA A 217 -10.17 -3.03 35.08
N ALA A 218 -8.88 -2.78 34.84
CA ALA A 218 -7.79 -3.24 35.68
C ALA A 218 -7.83 -2.61 37.06
N GLY A 219 -8.14 -1.31 37.17
CA GLY A 219 -8.32 -0.59 38.44
C GLY A 219 -9.49 -1.11 39.25
N ALA A 220 -10.63 -1.40 38.63
CA ALA A 220 -11.80 -1.98 39.30
C ALA A 220 -11.55 -3.40 39.80
N LEU A 221 -10.83 -4.23 39.05
CA LEU A 221 -10.42 -5.57 39.48
C LEU A 221 -9.47 -5.51 40.66
N TRP A 222 -8.50 -4.61 40.65
CA TRP A 222 -7.56 -4.43 41.74
C TRP A 222 -8.23 -3.95 43.04
N LEU A 223 -9.17 -3.00 42.97
CA LEU A 223 -9.95 -2.52 44.09
C LEU A 223 -10.84 -3.64 44.69
N ARG A 224 -11.43 -4.47 43.82
CA ARG A 224 -12.24 -5.62 44.25
C ARG A 224 -11.41 -6.68 45.01
N GLN A 225 -10.21 -6.96 44.57
CA GLN A 225 -9.28 -7.88 45.23
C GLN A 225 -8.83 -7.35 46.61
N ARG A 226 -8.57 -6.05 46.74
CA ARG A 226 -8.21 -5.44 48.02
C ARG A 226 -9.36 -5.43 49.03
N GLY A 227 -10.61 -5.28 48.54
CA GLY A 227 -11.79 -5.33 49.41
C GLY A 227 -12.04 -6.72 50.06
N GLN A 228 -11.57 -7.81 49.42
CA GLN A 228 -11.70 -9.18 49.90
C GLN A 228 -10.59 -9.60 50.89
N GLN A 229 -9.53 -8.81 51.03
CA GLN A 229 -8.38 -9.11 51.92
C GLN A 229 -8.42 -8.33 53.26
N ARG A 230 -9.57 -7.74 53.66
CA ARG A 230 -9.68 -7.16 55.01
C ARG A 230 -9.94 -8.28 56.02
N PRO A 231 -9.02 -8.54 56.96
CA PRO A 231 -9.24 -9.49 58.06
C PRO A 231 -10.34 -8.94 58.99
N GLN A 232 -11.14 -9.87 59.53
CA GLN A 232 -12.07 -9.60 60.64
C GLN A 232 -11.32 -9.30 61.91
#